data_645dcaa8280136870504dc8276e1fe5c
#
_entry.id   645dcaa8280136870504dc8276e1fe5c
#
_cell.length_a   1.000
_cell.length_b   1.000
_cell.length_c   1.000
_cell.angle_alpha   90.00
_cell.angle_beta   90.00
_cell.angle_gamma   90.00
#
_symmetry.space_group_name_H-M   'P 1'
#
loop_
_entity.id
_entity.type
_entity.pdbx_description
1 polymer ?
#
loop_
_entity_poly.entity_id
_entity_poly.type
_entity_poly.pdbx_seq_one_letter_code
_entity_poly.pdbx_strand_id
1 'polypeptide(L)'
;MDNLYKIQQKEIGFFRFRSGQTIASIGAQCCHWEAAYAADSVIFYLEDIDSSKFKKGQIEFAWNYYAILRGRPMTSSYKMIVGDERSTSLPENTFDKILIINSFHEFSFQAEMLADIKKKLKAGGILYIDEALPKREGQLHGICNLPMLTNEETIAIFEKNGFEYVNGIDFNYRQKVPVRKIFAFRIK
;
A
#
# COMPACT_ATOMS: atom_id res chain seq x y z
N MET A 1 1.73 21.56 11.13
CA MET A 1 2.55 20.72 10.25
C MET A 1 3.14 19.47 10.96
N ASP A 2 3.57 19.59 12.21
CA ASP A 2 4.23 18.47 12.95
C ASP A 2 3.39 17.21 13.18
N ASN A 3 2.05 17.30 13.19
CA ASN A 3 1.22 16.17 13.59
C ASN A 3 1.09 15.07 12.53
N LEU A 4 1.01 15.41 11.24
CA LEU A 4 0.86 14.40 10.17
C LEU A 4 2.14 13.57 10.01
N TYR A 5 3.31 14.23 10.00
CA TYR A 5 4.58 13.52 9.91
C TYR A 5 4.86 12.63 11.14
N LYS A 6 4.49 13.09 12.34
CA LYS A 6 4.59 12.27 13.57
C LYS A 6 3.65 11.06 13.54
N ILE A 7 2.45 11.23 12.97
CA ILE A 7 1.48 10.15 12.82
C ILE A 7 2.04 9.05 11.92
N GLN A 8 2.67 9.42 10.80
CA GLN A 8 3.22 8.48 9.82
C GLN A 8 4.51 7.77 10.26
N GLN A 9 5.17 8.21 11.34
CA GLN A 9 6.40 7.56 11.82
C GLN A 9 6.19 6.10 12.24
N LYS A 10 5.01 5.76 12.72
CA LYS A 10 4.67 4.39 13.12
C LYS A 10 4.60 3.47 11.90
N GLU A 11 3.96 3.91 10.81
CA GLU A 11 3.88 3.19 9.55
C GLU A 11 5.25 3.08 8.87
N ILE A 12 5.97 4.19 8.77
CA ILE A 12 7.35 4.22 8.25
C ILE A 12 8.22 3.22 9.01
N GLY A 13 8.13 3.20 10.36
CA GLY A 13 8.85 2.26 11.21
C GLY A 13 8.44 0.81 10.99
N PHE A 14 7.19 0.55 10.61
CA PHE A 14 6.69 -0.79 10.32
C PHE A 14 7.12 -1.28 8.93
N PHE A 15 6.98 -0.45 7.91
CA PHE A 15 7.43 -0.77 6.56
C PHE A 15 8.94 -0.98 6.47
N ARG A 16 9.72 -0.24 7.22
CA ARG A 16 11.20 -0.31 7.26
C ARG A 16 11.82 -0.33 5.86
N PHE A 17 11.42 0.61 5.01
CA PHE A 17 12.05 0.75 3.71
C PHE A 17 13.53 1.08 3.87
N ARG A 18 14.36 0.46 3.04
CA ARG A 18 15.82 0.65 3.05
C ARG A 18 16.29 1.16 1.69
N SER A 19 17.36 1.93 1.71
CA SER A 19 18.02 2.39 0.47
C SER A 19 18.31 1.21 -0.48
N GLY A 20 18.06 1.42 -1.77
CA GLY A 20 18.25 0.43 -2.81
C GLY A 20 17.09 -0.54 -3.01
N GLN A 21 16.06 -0.52 -2.17
CA GLN A 21 14.87 -1.36 -2.35
C GLN A 21 14.00 -0.88 -3.50
N THR A 22 13.35 -1.84 -4.15
CA THR A 22 12.30 -1.61 -5.15
C THR A 22 10.95 -1.96 -4.53
N ILE A 23 10.04 -0.99 -4.51
CA ILE A 23 8.72 -1.08 -3.87
C ILE A 23 7.64 -0.89 -4.94
N ALA A 24 6.61 -1.71 -4.92
CA ALA A 24 5.39 -1.41 -5.67
C ALA A 24 4.29 -0.90 -4.74
N SER A 25 3.44 -0.01 -5.24
CA SER A 25 2.16 0.34 -4.62
C SER A 25 1.07 0.11 -5.65
N ILE A 26 0.09 -0.73 -5.30
CA ILE A 26 -1.03 -1.13 -6.17
C ILE A 26 -2.28 -0.37 -5.74
N GLY A 27 -2.97 0.25 -6.70
CA GLY A 27 -4.05 1.18 -6.45
C GLY A 27 -3.54 2.50 -5.87
N ALA A 28 -2.40 3.01 -6.38
CA ALA A 28 -1.65 4.11 -5.81
C ALA A 28 -2.32 5.49 -5.95
N GLN A 29 -3.30 5.63 -6.82
CA GLN A 29 -4.06 6.87 -7.05
C GLN A 29 -3.17 8.13 -7.19
N CYS A 30 -3.31 9.09 -6.26
CA CYS A 30 -2.54 10.33 -6.23
C CYS A 30 -1.15 10.20 -5.57
N CYS A 31 -0.77 9.01 -5.14
CA CYS A 31 0.56 8.65 -4.59
C CYS A 31 1.02 9.48 -3.38
N HIS A 32 0.07 10.02 -2.63
CA HIS A 32 0.37 10.87 -1.47
C HIS A 32 0.96 10.06 -0.31
N TRP A 33 0.47 8.84 -0.09
CA TRP A 33 0.97 7.94 0.95
C TRP A 33 2.38 7.44 0.66
N GLU A 34 2.64 7.09 -0.59
CA GLU A 34 3.94 6.61 -1.05
C GLU A 34 5.02 7.69 -0.86
N ALA A 35 4.70 8.94 -1.21
CA ALA A 35 5.58 10.08 -0.96
C ALA A 35 5.85 10.27 0.54
N ALA A 36 4.83 10.08 1.39
CA ALA A 36 4.97 10.16 2.84
C ALA A 36 5.89 9.07 3.41
N TYR A 37 5.82 7.86 2.85
CA TYR A 37 6.58 6.70 3.31
C TYR A 37 7.95 6.55 2.67
N ALA A 38 8.21 7.26 1.58
CA ALA A 38 9.42 7.12 0.80
C ALA A 38 10.70 7.28 1.64
N ALA A 39 11.61 6.33 1.54
CA ALA A 39 12.94 6.37 2.11
C ALA A 39 13.96 6.81 1.04
N ASP A 40 15.18 7.11 1.48
CA ASP A 40 16.24 7.49 0.56
C ASP A 40 16.59 6.38 -0.43
N SER A 41 16.79 6.77 -1.69
CA SER A 41 17.22 5.88 -2.78
C SER A 41 16.32 4.63 -2.98
N VAL A 42 15.05 4.72 -2.63
CA VAL A 42 14.03 3.71 -2.94
C VAL A 42 13.45 4.00 -4.33
N ILE A 43 13.17 2.95 -5.09
CA ILE A 43 12.48 3.05 -6.38
C ILE A 43 11.04 2.57 -6.19
N PHE A 44 10.07 3.46 -6.39
CA PHE A 44 8.65 3.12 -6.38
C PHE A 44 8.15 2.79 -7.78
N TYR A 45 7.33 1.75 -7.87
CA TYR A 45 6.45 1.50 -8.99
C TYR A 45 5.03 1.77 -8.51
N LEU A 46 4.44 2.83 -9.04
CA LEU A 46 3.10 3.29 -8.70
C LEU A 46 2.16 2.71 -9.74
N GLU A 47 1.32 1.79 -9.34
CA GLU A 47 0.40 1.08 -10.22
C GLU A 47 -1.03 1.47 -9.91
N ASP A 48 -1.84 1.67 -10.97
CA ASP A 48 -3.29 1.87 -10.88
C ASP A 48 -3.93 1.41 -12.20
N ILE A 49 -5.16 0.92 -12.15
CA ILE A 49 -5.92 0.55 -13.35
C ILE A 49 -6.46 1.78 -14.10
N ASP A 50 -6.59 2.90 -13.43
CA ASP A 50 -7.06 4.17 -14.00
C ASP A 50 -5.89 5.13 -14.23
N SER A 51 -5.39 5.18 -15.46
CA SER A 51 -4.29 6.07 -15.85
C SER A 51 -4.57 7.55 -15.58
N SER A 52 -5.84 7.95 -15.46
CA SER A 52 -6.21 9.34 -15.14
C SER A 52 -5.83 9.75 -13.71
N LYS A 53 -5.56 8.79 -12.83
CA LYS A 53 -5.05 9.01 -11.47
C LYS A 53 -3.60 9.49 -11.47
N PHE A 54 -2.83 9.15 -12.48
CA PHE A 54 -1.42 9.52 -12.60
C PHE A 54 -1.23 10.94 -13.13
N LYS A 55 -1.71 11.90 -12.38
CA LYS A 55 -1.47 13.33 -12.71
C LYS A 55 -0.08 13.72 -12.25
N LYS A 56 0.86 13.83 -13.21
CA LYS A 56 2.27 14.13 -12.93
C LYS A 56 2.48 15.28 -11.95
N GLY A 57 1.77 16.38 -12.11
CA GLY A 57 1.86 17.53 -11.21
C GLY A 57 1.41 17.23 -9.77
N GLN A 58 0.47 16.31 -9.57
CA GLN A 58 0.04 15.91 -8.22
C GLN A 58 1.08 15.02 -7.54
N ILE A 59 1.69 14.10 -8.29
CA ILE A 59 2.76 13.24 -7.78
C ILE A 59 3.98 14.08 -7.41
N GLU A 60 4.41 14.97 -8.31
CA GLU A 60 5.50 15.91 -8.05
C GLU A 60 5.21 16.81 -6.85
N PHE A 61 3.98 17.28 -6.71
CA PHE A 61 3.56 18.05 -5.54
C PHE A 61 3.69 17.24 -4.25
N ALA A 62 3.22 16.00 -4.22
CA ALA A 62 3.34 15.13 -3.05
C ALA A 62 4.82 14.88 -2.68
N TRP A 63 5.67 14.56 -3.66
CA TRP A 63 7.11 14.38 -3.45
C TRP A 63 7.79 15.63 -2.89
N ASN A 64 7.52 16.80 -3.46
CA ASN A 64 8.06 18.07 -3.00
C ASN A 64 7.54 18.46 -1.60
N TYR A 65 6.26 18.25 -1.34
CA TYR A 65 5.65 18.50 -0.04
C TYR A 65 6.37 17.72 1.10
N TYR A 66 6.58 16.42 0.89
CA TYR A 66 7.27 15.61 1.89
C TYR A 66 8.77 15.87 1.95
N ALA A 67 9.42 16.33 0.88
CA ALA A 67 10.79 16.82 0.93
C ALA A 67 10.90 18.05 1.85
N ILE A 68 9.97 19.00 1.73
CA ILE A 68 9.91 20.19 2.59
C ILE A 68 9.68 19.78 4.05
N LEU A 69 8.74 18.88 4.32
CA LEU A 69 8.46 18.41 5.68
C LEU A 69 9.67 17.73 6.34
N ARG A 70 10.50 17.06 5.56
CA ARG A 70 11.72 16.38 6.03
C ARG A 70 12.91 17.32 6.13
N GLY A 71 12.83 18.52 5.60
CA GLY A 71 13.93 19.48 5.55
C GLY A 71 15.09 19.07 4.63
N ARG A 72 14.85 18.13 3.68
CA ARG A 72 15.85 17.65 2.73
C ARG A 72 15.24 17.11 1.43
N PRO A 73 15.97 17.10 0.31
CA PRO A 73 15.49 16.57 -0.95
C PRO A 73 15.08 15.09 -0.83
N MET A 74 14.09 14.69 -1.63
CA MET A 74 13.74 13.28 -1.83
C MET A 74 14.70 12.67 -2.85
N THR A 75 15.37 11.61 -2.46
CA THR A 75 16.28 10.84 -3.35
C THR A 75 15.62 9.57 -3.89
N SER A 76 14.39 9.27 -3.46
CA SER A 76 13.55 8.23 -4.05
C SER A 76 13.06 8.66 -5.43
N SER A 77 12.91 7.67 -6.32
CA SER A 77 12.33 7.85 -7.65
C SER A 77 11.06 7.03 -7.80
N TYR A 78 10.27 7.32 -8.85
CA TYR A 78 9.07 6.57 -9.13
C TYR A 78 8.88 6.31 -10.63
N LYS A 79 8.16 5.23 -10.93
CA LYS A 79 7.66 4.87 -12.26
C LYS A 79 6.16 4.63 -12.14
N MET A 80 5.41 5.03 -13.16
CA MET A 80 3.96 4.81 -13.22
C MET A 80 3.69 3.62 -14.14
N ILE A 81 2.84 2.69 -13.70
CA ILE A 81 2.43 1.49 -14.44
C ILE A 81 0.91 1.46 -14.46
N VAL A 82 0.33 1.15 -15.61
CA VAL A 82 -1.11 0.93 -15.73
C VAL A 82 -1.34 -0.57 -15.81
N GLY A 83 -2.06 -1.09 -14.83
CA GLY A 83 -2.51 -2.47 -14.75
C GLY A 83 -3.92 -2.66 -15.28
N ASP A 84 -4.50 -3.80 -14.95
CA ASP A 84 -5.90 -4.10 -15.17
C ASP A 84 -6.50 -4.78 -13.92
N GLU A 85 -7.78 -5.15 -13.97
CA GLU A 85 -8.48 -5.75 -12.82
C GLU A 85 -7.93 -7.11 -12.37
N ARG A 86 -7.10 -7.77 -13.17
CA ARG A 86 -6.56 -9.12 -12.92
C ARG A 86 -5.04 -9.19 -12.83
N SER A 87 -4.35 -8.16 -13.32
CA SER A 87 -2.90 -8.12 -13.42
C SER A 87 -2.36 -6.70 -13.23
N THR A 88 -1.32 -6.59 -12.46
CA THR A 88 -0.65 -5.32 -12.18
C THR A 88 0.21 -4.82 -13.34
N SER A 89 0.48 -5.62 -14.35
CA SER A 89 1.48 -5.32 -15.40
C SER A 89 2.90 -5.01 -14.89
N LEU A 90 3.16 -5.25 -13.60
CA LEU A 90 4.45 -5.05 -12.97
C LEU A 90 5.47 -6.13 -13.40
N PRO A 91 6.78 -5.83 -13.41
CA PRO A 91 7.81 -6.83 -13.70
C PRO A 91 7.87 -7.92 -12.60
N GLU A 92 8.11 -9.16 -13.05
CA GLU A 92 8.21 -10.31 -12.13
C GLU A 92 9.51 -10.27 -11.30
N ASN A 93 9.50 -10.92 -10.13
CA ASN A 93 10.64 -11.09 -9.22
C ASN A 93 11.46 -9.81 -8.99
N THR A 94 10.77 -8.69 -8.82
CA THR A 94 11.39 -7.37 -8.81
C THR A 94 11.27 -6.66 -7.48
N PHE A 95 10.22 -6.94 -6.69
CA PHE A 95 9.87 -6.11 -5.56
C PHE A 95 10.31 -6.72 -4.23
N ASP A 96 11.04 -5.92 -3.45
CA ASP A 96 11.35 -6.24 -2.06
C ASP A 96 10.10 -6.11 -1.18
N LYS A 97 9.21 -5.20 -1.56
CA LYS A 97 7.93 -4.95 -0.87
C LYS A 97 6.86 -4.52 -1.86
N ILE A 98 5.65 -4.94 -1.59
CA ILE A 98 4.46 -4.47 -2.31
C ILE A 98 3.49 -3.90 -1.28
N LEU A 99 2.88 -2.77 -1.58
CA LEU A 99 1.86 -2.10 -0.77
C LEU A 99 0.52 -2.15 -1.50
N ILE A 100 -0.56 -2.36 -0.75
CA ILE A 100 -1.93 -2.09 -1.15
C ILE A 100 -2.53 -1.23 -0.04
N ILE A 101 -2.83 0.05 -0.34
CA ILE A 101 -3.24 1.02 0.67
C ILE A 101 -4.69 1.40 0.46
N ASN A 102 -5.58 0.87 1.32
CA ASN A 102 -7.02 1.14 1.32
C ASN A 102 -7.69 0.95 -0.05
N SER A 103 -7.27 -0.09 -0.77
CA SER A 103 -7.79 -0.41 -2.11
C SER A 103 -8.07 -1.90 -2.32
N PHE A 104 -7.61 -2.81 -1.46
CA PHE A 104 -7.82 -4.24 -1.63
C PHE A 104 -9.30 -4.64 -1.61
N HIS A 105 -10.12 -3.98 -0.80
CA HIS A 105 -11.56 -4.20 -0.75
C HIS A 105 -12.29 -3.82 -2.06
N GLU A 106 -11.65 -3.07 -2.96
CA GLU A 106 -12.16 -2.68 -4.28
C GLU A 106 -11.82 -3.70 -5.38
N PHE A 107 -10.95 -4.70 -5.10
CA PHE A 107 -10.52 -5.66 -6.11
C PHE A 107 -11.63 -6.65 -6.46
N SER A 108 -12.11 -6.62 -7.70
CA SER A 108 -13.13 -7.54 -8.22
C SER A 108 -12.60 -8.98 -8.39
N PHE A 109 -11.32 -9.13 -8.73
CA PHE A 109 -10.65 -10.41 -9.01
C PHE A 109 -9.49 -10.66 -8.04
N GLN A 110 -9.83 -10.73 -6.74
CA GLN A 110 -8.83 -10.82 -5.67
C GLN A 110 -7.88 -12.02 -5.84
N ALA A 111 -8.38 -13.20 -6.21
CA ALA A 111 -7.56 -14.39 -6.32
C ALA A 111 -6.54 -14.30 -7.47
N GLU A 112 -6.97 -13.80 -8.63
CA GLU A 112 -6.12 -13.58 -9.80
C GLU A 112 -5.06 -12.51 -9.51
N MET A 113 -5.46 -11.41 -8.89
CA MET A 113 -4.55 -10.34 -8.51
C MET A 113 -3.51 -10.83 -7.49
N LEU A 114 -3.91 -11.61 -6.48
CA LEU A 114 -2.97 -12.19 -5.51
C LEU A 114 -2.03 -13.21 -6.15
N ALA A 115 -2.50 -13.97 -7.16
CA ALA A 115 -1.64 -14.86 -7.93
C ALA A 115 -0.62 -14.09 -8.78
N ASP A 116 -1.01 -12.95 -9.34
CA ASP A 116 -0.09 -12.06 -10.05
C ASP A 116 0.94 -11.44 -9.10
N ILE A 117 0.50 -10.86 -7.99
CA ILE A 117 1.37 -10.25 -6.96
C ILE A 117 2.46 -11.21 -6.48
N LYS A 118 2.14 -12.49 -6.28
CA LYS A 118 3.15 -13.50 -5.89
C LYS A 118 4.32 -13.57 -6.86
N LYS A 119 4.06 -13.46 -8.17
CA LYS A 119 5.12 -13.50 -9.19
C LYS A 119 5.99 -12.24 -9.16
N LYS A 120 5.46 -11.12 -8.65
CA LYS A 120 6.16 -9.83 -8.62
C LYS A 120 7.12 -9.71 -7.44
N LEU A 121 6.81 -10.36 -6.31
CA LEU A 121 7.67 -10.35 -5.14
C LEU A 121 8.95 -11.15 -5.37
N LYS A 122 10.06 -10.63 -4.88
CA LYS A 122 11.32 -11.38 -4.71
C LYS A 122 11.16 -12.47 -3.65
N ALA A 123 12.05 -13.45 -3.67
CA ALA A 123 12.19 -14.38 -2.56
C ALA A 123 12.43 -13.61 -1.24
N GLY A 124 11.59 -13.86 -0.24
CA GLY A 124 11.63 -13.13 1.03
C GLY A 124 11.01 -11.73 1.00
N GLY A 125 10.41 -11.32 -0.12
CA GLY A 125 9.66 -10.07 -0.24
C GLY A 125 8.41 -10.09 0.64
N ILE A 126 7.95 -8.89 1.04
CA ILE A 126 6.80 -8.71 1.93
C ILE A 126 5.69 -7.94 1.22
N LEU A 127 4.47 -8.46 1.32
CA LEU A 127 3.23 -7.78 0.93
C LEU A 127 2.62 -7.10 2.14
N TYR A 128 2.35 -5.81 2.03
CA TYR A 128 1.66 -5.03 3.06
C TYR A 128 0.28 -4.62 2.57
N ILE A 129 -0.72 -4.85 3.41
CA ILE A 129 -2.11 -4.46 3.16
C ILE A 129 -2.51 -3.49 4.26
N ASP A 130 -2.84 -2.27 3.90
CA ASP A 130 -3.37 -1.25 4.82
C ASP A 130 -4.86 -1.06 4.54
N GLU A 131 -5.70 -1.50 5.46
CA GLU A 131 -7.16 -1.41 5.33
C GLU A 131 -7.82 -0.82 6.57
N ALA A 132 -8.95 -0.15 6.33
CA ALA A 132 -9.86 0.26 7.39
C ALA A 132 -10.68 -0.95 7.86
N LEU A 133 -10.67 -1.22 9.17
CA LEU A 133 -11.44 -2.32 9.74
C LEU A 133 -12.87 -1.87 10.11
N PRO A 134 -13.89 -2.73 9.90
CA PRO A 134 -15.26 -2.42 10.29
C PRO A 134 -15.40 -2.33 11.82
N LYS A 135 -16.28 -1.46 12.31
CA LYS A 135 -16.66 -1.37 13.72
C LYS A 135 -17.77 -2.35 14.11
N ARG A 136 -18.49 -2.87 13.11
CA ARG A 136 -19.58 -3.82 13.25
C ARG A 136 -19.65 -4.70 12.00
N GLU A 137 -20.14 -5.90 12.15
CA GLU A 137 -20.37 -6.82 11.04
C GLU A 137 -21.21 -6.19 9.93
N GLY A 138 -20.86 -6.47 8.67
CA GLY A 138 -21.55 -5.95 7.49
C GLY A 138 -21.41 -4.44 7.26
N GLN A 139 -20.48 -3.78 7.93
CA GLN A 139 -20.25 -2.35 7.68
C GLN A 139 -19.70 -2.14 6.27
N LEU A 140 -20.27 -1.15 5.57
CA LEU A 140 -19.79 -0.71 4.27
C LEU A 140 -18.77 0.41 4.42
N HIS A 141 -17.82 0.47 3.49
CA HIS A 141 -16.84 1.55 3.39
C HIS A 141 -17.54 2.87 2.99
N GLY A 142 -17.22 3.96 3.68
CA GLY A 142 -17.97 5.22 3.59
C GLY A 142 -17.84 5.98 2.27
N ILE A 143 -16.91 5.58 1.39
CA ILE A 143 -16.68 6.25 0.09
C ILE A 143 -17.18 5.38 -1.06
N CYS A 144 -16.70 4.14 -1.17
CA CYS A 144 -17.04 3.25 -2.29
C CYS A 144 -18.29 2.42 -2.05
N ASN A 145 -18.82 2.40 -0.81
CA ASN A 145 -19.98 1.62 -0.41
C ASN A 145 -19.85 0.10 -0.59
N LEU A 146 -18.61 -0.39 -0.63
CA LEU A 146 -18.27 -1.82 -0.67
C LEU A 146 -18.14 -2.40 0.75
N PRO A 147 -18.32 -3.73 0.94
CA PRO A 147 -18.12 -4.37 2.23
C PRO A 147 -16.69 -4.18 2.75
N MET A 148 -16.56 -3.78 4.01
CA MET A 148 -15.27 -3.74 4.69
C MET A 148 -14.95 -5.14 5.21
N LEU A 149 -13.69 -5.55 5.06
CA LEU A 149 -13.20 -6.85 5.54
C LEU A 149 -12.79 -6.75 7.01
N THR A 150 -13.17 -7.74 7.81
CA THR A 150 -12.67 -7.89 9.17
C THR A 150 -11.20 -8.30 9.18
N ASN A 151 -10.57 -8.29 10.35
CA ASN A 151 -9.21 -8.77 10.54
C ASN A 151 -9.07 -10.24 10.11
N GLU A 152 -10.01 -11.09 10.54
CA GLU A 152 -10.04 -12.51 10.29
C GLU A 152 -10.29 -12.82 8.81
N GLU A 153 -11.25 -12.15 8.18
CA GLU A 153 -11.54 -12.28 6.75
C GLU A 153 -10.33 -11.88 5.89
N THR A 154 -9.69 -10.77 6.22
CA THR A 154 -8.48 -10.33 5.51
C THR A 154 -7.40 -11.42 5.58
N ILE A 155 -7.06 -11.90 6.77
CA ILE A 155 -6.04 -12.96 6.95
C ILE A 155 -6.43 -14.22 6.18
N ALA A 156 -7.68 -14.68 6.31
CA ALA A 156 -8.15 -15.90 5.64
C ALA A 156 -8.08 -15.82 4.11
N ILE A 157 -8.42 -14.67 3.51
CA ILE A 157 -8.32 -14.47 2.06
C ILE A 157 -6.87 -14.63 1.60
N PHE A 158 -5.92 -13.99 2.28
CA PHE A 158 -4.50 -14.07 1.91
C PHE A 158 -3.92 -15.46 2.13
N GLU A 159 -4.26 -16.13 3.23
CA GLU A 159 -3.79 -17.49 3.53
C GLU A 159 -4.31 -18.52 2.53
N LYS A 160 -5.57 -18.41 2.11
CA LYS A 160 -6.18 -19.23 1.06
C LYS A 160 -5.46 -19.06 -0.28
N ASN A 161 -4.93 -17.87 -0.55
CA ASN A 161 -4.23 -17.54 -1.79
C ASN A 161 -2.71 -17.73 -1.71
N GLY A 162 -2.20 -18.47 -0.71
CA GLY A 162 -0.80 -18.90 -0.62
C GLY A 162 0.14 -17.85 -0.01
N PHE A 163 -0.39 -16.96 0.79
CA PHE A 163 0.39 -16.10 1.67
C PHE A 163 0.33 -16.60 3.12
N GLU A 164 1.27 -16.19 3.93
CA GLU A 164 1.31 -16.43 5.37
C GLU A 164 1.30 -15.08 6.08
N TYR A 165 0.41 -14.93 7.05
CA TYR A 165 0.39 -13.73 7.90
C TYR A 165 1.62 -13.71 8.81
N VAL A 166 2.38 -12.63 8.78
CA VAL A 166 3.59 -12.46 9.58
C VAL A 166 3.30 -11.67 10.85
N ASN A 167 2.76 -10.48 10.70
CA ASN A 167 2.37 -9.60 11.80
C ASN A 167 1.53 -8.42 11.27
N GLY A 168 1.10 -7.54 12.17
CA GLY A 168 0.39 -6.32 11.79
C GLY A 168 0.43 -5.27 12.88
N ILE A 169 0.08 -4.04 12.52
CA ILE A 169 -0.07 -2.94 13.47
C ILE A 169 -1.37 -2.19 13.24
N ASP A 170 -2.00 -1.81 14.34
CA ASP A 170 -3.23 -1.03 14.33
C ASP A 170 -2.92 0.47 14.43
N PHE A 171 -3.71 1.25 13.68
CA PHE A 171 -3.67 2.71 13.74
C PHE A 171 -5.04 3.27 14.12
N ASN A 172 -5.03 4.17 15.06
CA ASN A 172 -6.21 4.95 15.43
C ASN A 172 -5.82 6.42 15.45
N TYR A 173 -5.92 7.07 14.31
CA TYR A 173 -5.57 8.49 14.20
C TYR A 173 -6.55 9.42 14.92
N ARG A 174 -7.79 8.96 15.12
CA ARG A 174 -8.84 9.71 15.82
C ARG A 174 -9.85 8.72 16.40
N GLN A 175 -10.31 8.95 17.62
CA GLN A 175 -11.31 8.09 18.29
C GLN A 175 -12.62 7.85 17.50
N LYS A 176 -12.93 8.68 16.51
CA LYS A 176 -14.16 8.62 15.71
C LYS A 176 -14.01 7.91 14.36
N VAL A 177 -12.80 7.57 13.93
CA VAL A 177 -12.52 6.93 12.62
C VAL A 177 -12.40 5.42 12.82
N PRO A 178 -12.74 4.58 11.82
CA PRO A 178 -12.41 3.16 11.85
C PRO A 178 -10.94 2.94 12.19
N VAL A 179 -10.66 1.91 12.95
CA VAL A 179 -9.28 1.46 13.15
C VAL A 179 -8.74 1.07 11.79
N ARG A 180 -7.57 1.57 11.43
CA ARG A 180 -6.83 1.07 10.28
C ARG A 180 -5.80 0.07 10.76
N LYS A 181 -5.56 -0.93 9.96
CA LYS A 181 -4.53 -1.94 10.23
C LYS A 181 -3.67 -2.14 9.01
N ILE A 182 -2.36 -2.21 9.24
CA ILE A 182 -1.44 -2.74 8.23
C ILE A 182 -1.13 -4.19 8.60
N PHE A 183 -1.40 -5.08 7.66
CA PHE A 183 -1.03 -6.48 7.70
C PHE A 183 0.25 -6.68 6.90
N ALA A 184 1.13 -7.53 7.38
CA ALA A 184 2.31 -7.99 6.64
C ALA A 184 2.17 -9.47 6.32
N PHE A 185 2.36 -9.82 5.06
CA PHE A 185 2.29 -11.18 4.54
C PHE A 185 3.58 -11.54 3.80
N ARG A 186 3.94 -12.82 3.83
CA ARG A 186 4.97 -13.40 2.95
C ARG A 186 4.39 -14.54 2.13
N ILE A 187 5.05 -14.91 1.06
CA ILE A 187 4.69 -16.10 0.27
C ILE A 187 5.01 -17.35 1.13
N LYS A 188 4.08 -18.34 1.14
CA LYS A 188 4.26 -19.63 1.80
C LYS A 188 5.33 -20.46 1.13
#